data_2379581246a3c28f4d7377534826ae8d
#
_entry.id   2379581246a3c28f4d7377534826ae8d
#
_cell.length_a   1.000
_cell.length_b   1.000
_cell.length_c   1.000
_cell.angle_alpha   90.00
_cell.angle_beta   90.00
_cell.angle_gamma   90.00
#
_symmetry.space_group_name_H-M   'P 1'
#
loop_
_entity.id
_entity.type
_entity.pdbx_description
1 polymer ?
#
loop_
_entity_poly.entity_id
_entity_poly.type
_entity_poly.pdbx_seq_one_letter_code
_entity_poly.pdbx_strand_id
1 'polypeptide(L)'
;MKAAVFTQPNLPINIQEIEIEEPRSREVMVKVSHCGICHSDLSMLDLGGAGQLPVILGHEAAGTIEEVGRDVTSVAPGDKVMLTPLAFCGQCYWCSRSEPTACVEAQSFTLSLIHI
;
A
#
# COMPACT_ATOMS: atom_id res chain seq x y z
N MET A 1 12.19 -6.34 9.69
CA MET A 1 11.76 -7.42 8.78
C MET A 1 12.52 -7.36 7.46
N LYS A 2 12.42 -8.41 6.60
CA LYS A 2 13.07 -8.39 5.27
C LYS A 2 12.08 -7.91 4.22
N ALA A 3 12.54 -7.03 3.32
CA ALA A 3 11.76 -6.53 2.21
C ALA A 3 12.59 -6.46 0.91
N ALA A 4 11.89 -6.57 -0.22
CA ALA A 4 12.45 -6.39 -1.55
C ALA A 4 12.40 -4.90 -1.90
N VAL A 5 13.53 -4.22 -1.77
CA VAL A 5 13.61 -2.76 -1.91
C VAL A 5 14.12 -2.38 -3.30
N PHE A 6 13.33 -1.57 -3.99
CA PHE A 6 13.68 -0.97 -5.26
C PHE A 6 14.35 0.38 -5.02
N THR A 7 15.60 0.52 -5.44
CA THR A 7 16.41 1.71 -5.15
C THR A 7 16.67 2.57 -6.40
N GLN A 8 16.74 1.97 -7.57
CA GLN A 8 16.88 2.70 -8.83
C GLN A 8 16.57 1.80 -10.05
N PRO A 9 16.19 2.42 -11.20
CA PRO A 9 15.90 1.70 -12.44
C PRO A 9 17.08 0.87 -12.94
N ASN A 10 16.76 -0.22 -13.62
CA ASN A 10 17.72 -1.12 -14.26
C ASN A 10 18.73 -1.79 -13.32
N LEU A 11 18.50 -1.74 -12.01
CA LEU A 11 19.24 -2.54 -11.04
C LEU A 11 18.37 -3.66 -10.46
N PRO A 12 19.00 -4.77 -10.05
CA PRO A 12 18.30 -5.81 -9.31
C PRO A 12 17.67 -5.27 -8.02
N ILE A 13 16.49 -5.77 -7.69
CA ILE A 13 15.87 -5.53 -6.39
C ILE A 13 16.72 -6.17 -5.30
N ASN A 14 17.00 -5.44 -4.24
CA ASN A 14 17.78 -5.91 -3.10
C ASN A 14 16.89 -6.29 -1.91
N ILE A 15 17.17 -7.44 -1.32
CA ILE A 15 16.53 -7.81 -0.05
C ILE A 15 17.27 -7.09 1.08
N GLN A 16 16.56 -6.24 1.79
CA GLN A 16 17.10 -5.45 2.90
C GLN A 16 16.30 -5.70 4.17
N GLU A 17 16.94 -5.50 5.31
CA GLU A 17 16.23 -5.40 6.57
C GLU A 17 15.69 -3.97 6.73
N ILE A 18 14.41 -3.88 7.06
CA ILE A 18 13.71 -2.63 7.29
C ILE A 18 12.97 -2.67 8.62
N GLU A 19 12.74 -1.51 9.19
CA GLU A 19 11.82 -1.29 10.30
C GLU A 19 10.48 -0.81 9.76
N ILE A 20 9.39 -1.19 10.41
CA ILE A 20 8.04 -0.69 10.10
C ILE A 20 7.60 0.15 11.28
N GLU A 21 7.12 1.35 11.01
CA GLU A 21 6.50 2.21 12.01
C GLU A 21 5.14 1.63 12.45
N GLU A 22 4.72 1.98 13.67
CA GLU A 22 3.37 1.69 14.13
C GLU A 22 2.33 2.38 13.23
N PRO A 23 1.16 1.75 13.00
CA PRO A 23 0.13 2.34 12.15
C PRO A 23 -0.37 3.66 12.73
N ARG A 24 -0.44 4.69 11.89
CA ARG A 24 -1.02 5.98 12.25
C ARG A 24 -2.52 5.83 12.51
N SER A 25 -3.15 6.91 12.93
CA SER A 25 -4.53 6.94 13.42
C SER A 25 -5.56 6.24 12.49
N ARG A 26 -5.40 6.31 11.16
CA ARG A 26 -6.30 5.69 10.16
C ARG A 26 -5.64 4.60 9.33
N GLU A 27 -4.50 4.10 9.76
CA GLU A 27 -3.74 3.06 9.07
C GLU A 27 -3.91 1.71 9.76
N VAL A 28 -3.56 0.66 9.03
CA VAL A 28 -3.55 -0.71 9.55
C VAL A 28 -2.22 -1.36 9.21
N MET A 29 -1.72 -2.20 10.09
CA MET A 29 -0.58 -3.08 9.81
C MET A 29 -1.11 -4.43 9.35
N VAL A 30 -0.68 -4.86 8.17
CA VAL A 30 -1.10 -6.13 7.58
C VAL A 30 0.08 -7.07 7.45
N LYS A 31 -0.04 -8.24 8.06
CA LYS A 31 0.85 -9.36 7.79
C LYS A 31 0.50 -9.98 6.46
N VAL A 32 1.28 -9.61 5.44
CA VAL A 32 1.08 -10.09 4.08
C VAL A 32 1.39 -11.58 3.99
N SER A 33 0.45 -12.36 3.47
CA SER A 33 0.62 -13.78 3.19
C SER A 33 1.03 -14.04 1.74
N HIS A 34 0.48 -13.28 0.81
CA HIS A 34 0.74 -13.39 -0.63
C HIS A 34 0.64 -12.00 -1.26
N CYS A 35 1.48 -11.76 -2.25
CA CYS A 35 1.38 -10.56 -3.09
C CYS A 35 1.59 -10.97 -4.56
N GLY A 36 0.66 -10.60 -5.42
CA GLY A 36 0.80 -10.72 -6.86
C GLY A 36 1.86 -9.79 -7.41
N ILE A 37 2.37 -10.11 -8.60
CA ILE A 37 3.27 -9.25 -9.37
C ILE A 37 2.47 -8.73 -10.58
N CYS A 38 2.26 -7.43 -10.61
CA CYS A 38 1.58 -6.76 -11.70
C CYS A 38 2.57 -6.28 -12.77
N HIS A 39 2.09 -6.11 -14.00
CA HIS A 39 2.91 -5.51 -15.05
C HIS A 39 3.36 -4.08 -14.71
N SER A 40 2.57 -3.35 -13.92
CA SER A 40 2.95 -2.01 -13.45
C SER A 40 4.17 -2.02 -12.53
N ASP A 41 4.41 -3.09 -11.75
CA ASP A 41 5.63 -3.24 -10.96
C ASP A 41 6.85 -3.34 -11.89
N LEU A 42 6.74 -4.11 -12.99
CA LEU A 42 7.81 -4.21 -13.99
C LEU A 42 8.05 -2.85 -14.68
N SER A 43 6.99 -2.14 -15.03
CA SER A 43 7.12 -0.80 -15.63
C SER A 43 7.82 0.18 -14.68
N MET A 44 7.59 0.08 -13.38
CA MET A 44 8.31 0.88 -12.38
C MET A 44 9.82 0.54 -12.35
N LEU A 45 10.17 -0.74 -12.46
CA LEU A 45 11.57 -1.20 -12.50
C LEU A 45 12.30 -0.67 -13.72
N ASP A 46 11.64 -0.62 -14.87
CA ASP A 46 12.24 -0.21 -16.15
C ASP A 46 12.34 1.32 -16.27
N LEU A 47 11.28 2.03 -15.90
CA LEU A 47 11.13 3.47 -16.14
C LEU A 47 11.50 4.35 -14.93
N GLY A 48 11.69 3.75 -13.77
CA GLY A 48 12.00 4.47 -12.53
C GLY A 48 10.80 5.12 -11.85
N GLY A 49 9.61 4.95 -12.42
CA GLY A 49 8.36 5.46 -11.86
C GLY A 49 8.33 6.96 -11.54
N ALA A 50 7.15 7.48 -11.24
CA ALA A 50 6.95 8.86 -10.78
C ALA A 50 7.07 9.02 -9.24
N GLY A 51 7.56 8.00 -8.55
CA GLY A 51 7.60 7.96 -7.09
C GLY A 51 8.97 8.32 -6.51
N GLN A 52 8.98 8.56 -5.21
CA GLN A 52 10.23 8.71 -4.45
C GLN A 52 10.88 7.34 -4.26
N LEU A 53 12.17 7.26 -4.49
CA LEU A 53 12.99 6.08 -4.20
C LEU A 53 13.76 6.30 -2.88
N PRO A 54 14.01 5.27 -2.09
CA PRO A 54 13.67 3.85 -2.31
C PRO A 54 12.18 3.52 -2.07
N VAL A 55 11.70 2.41 -2.68
CA VAL A 55 10.30 1.96 -2.52
C VAL A 55 10.21 0.43 -2.48
N ILE A 56 9.22 -0.10 -1.80
CA ILE A 56 8.84 -1.51 -1.84
C ILE A 56 7.63 -1.62 -2.78
N LEU A 57 7.79 -2.37 -3.88
CA LEU A 57 6.74 -2.56 -4.86
C LEU A 57 5.77 -3.66 -4.43
N GLY A 58 4.57 -3.62 -4.99
CA GLY A 58 3.51 -4.59 -4.79
C GLY A 58 2.23 -3.93 -4.31
N HIS A 59 1.12 -4.23 -4.99
CA HIS A 59 -0.19 -3.65 -4.72
C HIS A 59 -1.34 -4.66 -4.89
N GLU A 60 -1.01 -5.94 -5.04
CA GLU A 60 -1.95 -7.06 -5.15
C GLU A 60 -1.79 -8.01 -3.96
N ALA A 61 -1.75 -7.45 -2.75
CA ALA A 61 -1.47 -8.21 -1.56
C ALA A 61 -2.74 -8.68 -0.84
N ALA A 62 -2.62 -9.85 -0.19
CA ALA A 62 -3.60 -10.37 0.74
C ALA A 62 -2.92 -10.79 2.03
N GLY A 63 -3.60 -10.60 3.16
CA GLY A 63 -3.00 -10.89 4.45
C GLY A 63 -4.00 -10.85 5.59
N THR A 64 -3.44 -10.78 6.79
CA THR A 64 -4.21 -10.66 8.04
C THR A 64 -3.80 -9.38 8.75
N ILE A 65 -4.77 -8.64 9.27
CA ILE A 65 -4.51 -7.45 10.06
C ILE A 65 -3.82 -7.84 11.37
N GLU A 66 -2.68 -7.24 11.66
CA GLU A 66 -1.96 -7.39 12.93
C GLU A 66 -2.32 -6.26 13.89
N GLU A 67 -2.32 -5.02 13.41
CA GLU A 67 -2.58 -3.84 14.21
C GLU A 67 -3.47 -2.84 13.47
N VAL A 68 -4.18 -2.02 14.22
CA VAL A 68 -5.03 -0.95 13.68
C VAL A 68 -4.75 0.36 14.40
N GLY A 69 -4.73 1.45 13.65
CA GLY A 69 -4.68 2.80 14.22
C GLY A 69 -5.97 3.13 14.98
N ARG A 70 -5.87 4.08 15.89
CA ARG A 70 -6.94 4.39 16.87
C ARG A 70 -8.30 4.80 16.25
N ASP A 71 -8.31 5.33 15.04
CA ASP A 71 -9.53 5.80 14.35
C ASP A 71 -10.05 4.79 13.30
N VAL A 72 -9.46 3.60 13.23
CA VAL A 72 -9.92 2.51 12.37
C VAL A 72 -11.07 1.78 13.05
N THR A 73 -12.21 1.75 12.38
CA THR A 73 -13.43 1.10 12.88
C THR A 73 -14.03 0.05 11.97
N SER A 74 -13.51 -0.04 10.73
CA SER A 74 -14.05 -0.93 9.68
C SER A 74 -13.48 -2.34 9.70
N VAL A 75 -12.33 -2.53 10.35
CA VAL A 75 -11.61 -3.80 10.45
C VAL A 75 -10.94 -3.93 11.80
N ALA A 76 -10.57 -5.16 12.18
CA ALA A 76 -9.94 -5.46 13.47
C ALA A 76 -8.74 -6.43 13.30
N PRO A 77 -7.82 -6.48 14.29
CA PRO A 77 -6.77 -7.50 14.30
C PRO A 77 -7.34 -8.92 14.16
N GLY A 78 -6.74 -9.70 13.27
CA GLY A 78 -7.21 -11.05 12.91
C GLY A 78 -8.06 -11.12 11.65
N ASP A 79 -8.58 -10.02 11.15
CA ASP A 79 -9.37 -9.99 9.91
C ASP A 79 -8.48 -10.31 8.70
N LYS A 80 -9.03 -11.10 7.77
CA LYS A 80 -8.40 -11.37 6.48
C LYS A 80 -8.80 -10.31 5.48
N VAL A 81 -7.81 -9.71 4.83
CA VAL A 81 -8.00 -8.59 3.91
C VAL A 81 -7.26 -8.78 2.60
N MET A 82 -7.78 -8.13 1.56
CA MET A 82 -7.07 -7.86 0.32
C MET A 82 -6.82 -6.36 0.23
N LEU A 83 -5.64 -5.99 -0.26
CA LEU A 83 -5.28 -4.61 -0.50
C LEU A 83 -5.63 -4.20 -1.93
N THR A 84 -6.02 -2.96 -2.09
CA THR A 84 -6.27 -2.35 -3.40
C THR A 84 -5.38 -1.12 -3.56
N PRO A 85 -4.83 -0.86 -4.76
CA PRO A 85 -4.09 0.37 -5.03
C PRO A 85 -4.99 1.60 -5.10
N LEU A 86 -6.31 1.41 -5.20
CA LEU A 86 -7.29 2.49 -5.24
C LEU A 86 -7.76 2.80 -3.83
N ALA A 87 -7.11 3.74 -3.18
CA ALA A 87 -7.56 4.25 -1.91
C ALA A 87 -8.67 5.30 -2.12
N PHE A 88 -9.75 5.17 -1.35
CA PHE A 88 -10.86 6.12 -1.39
C PHE A 88 -11.23 6.57 0.02
N CYS A 89 -11.63 7.83 0.16
CA CYS A 89 -11.88 8.42 1.48
C CYS A 89 -13.18 7.96 2.16
N GLY A 90 -14.11 7.35 1.43
CA GLY A 90 -15.39 6.88 1.93
C GLY A 90 -16.44 7.97 2.21
N GLN A 91 -16.12 9.26 2.17
CA GLN A 91 -16.99 10.34 2.64
C GLN A 91 -17.22 11.50 1.65
N CYS A 92 -16.47 11.58 0.55
CA CYS A 92 -16.69 12.63 -0.46
C CYS A 92 -17.97 12.38 -1.26
N TYR A 93 -18.36 13.37 -2.06
CA TYR A 93 -19.56 13.30 -2.89
C TYR A 93 -19.66 12.01 -3.72
N TRP A 94 -18.56 11.56 -4.32
CA TRP A 94 -18.51 10.37 -5.16
C TRP A 94 -18.57 9.08 -4.32
N CYS A 95 -17.81 9.01 -3.24
CA CYS A 95 -17.80 7.84 -2.35
C CYS A 95 -19.19 7.59 -1.74
N SER A 96 -19.88 8.66 -1.30
CA SER A 96 -21.23 8.55 -0.72
C SER A 96 -22.31 8.09 -1.72
N ARG A 97 -22.00 8.12 -3.02
CA ARG A 97 -22.86 7.64 -4.12
C ARG A 97 -22.45 6.28 -4.66
N SER A 98 -21.55 5.56 -3.96
CA SER A 98 -21.01 4.27 -4.41
C SER A 98 -20.18 4.35 -5.71
N GLU A 99 -19.55 5.51 -5.95
CA GLU A 99 -18.64 5.75 -7.07
C GLU A 99 -17.20 6.04 -6.58
N PRO A 100 -16.58 5.12 -5.80
CA PRO A 100 -15.28 5.38 -5.17
C PRO A 100 -14.13 5.57 -6.17
N THR A 101 -14.26 5.09 -7.40
CA THR A 101 -13.27 5.30 -8.47
C THR A 101 -13.12 6.77 -8.87
N ALA A 102 -14.14 7.60 -8.61
CA ALA A 102 -14.13 9.03 -8.82
C ALA A 102 -13.77 9.83 -7.55
N CYS A 103 -13.24 9.17 -6.52
CA CYS A 103 -12.87 9.82 -5.27
C CYS A 103 -11.87 10.95 -5.50
N VAL A 104 -12.20 12.15 -5.04
CA VAL A 104 -11.34 13.34 -5.20
C VAL A 104 -10.07 13.28 -4.35
N GLU A 105 -10.05 12.45 -3.32
CA GLU A 105 -8.91 12.24 -2.43
C GLU A 105 -8.05 11.02 -2.83
N ALA A 106 -8.44 10.28 -3.87
CA ALA A 106 -7.77 9.02 -4.22
C ALA A 106 -6.27 9.21 -4.49
N GLN A 107 -5.87 10.30 -5.11
CA GLN A 107 -4.46 10.60 -5.42
C GLN A 107 -3.63 10.85 -4.15
N SER A 108 -4.22 11.41 -3.10
CA SER A 108 -3.53 11.70 -1.85
C SER A 108 -3.13 10.44 -1.08
N PHE A 109 -3.86 9.35 -1.29
CA PHE A 109 -3.63 8.07 -0.60
C PHE A 109 -2.74 7.10 -1.40
N THR A 110 -2.76 7.19 -2.73
CA THR A 110 -2.10 6.22 -3.60
C THR A 110 -0.56 6.24 -3.50
N LEU A 111 0.02 7.34 -3.06
CA LEU A 111 1.48 7.52 -2.93
C LEU A 111 2.02 7.21 -1.52
N SER A 112 1.15 6.84 -0.59
CA SER A 112 1.49 6.64 0.82
C SER A 112 1.54 5.17 1.24
N LEU A 113 1.71 4.24 0.32
CA LEU A 113 1.55 2.82 0.64
C LEU A 113 2.66 2.21 1.49
N ILE A 114 3.82 2.84 1.59
CA ILE A 114 4.86 2.44 2.55
C ILE A 114 5.74 3.64 2.86
N HIS A 115 5.71 4.10 4.10
CA HIS A 115 6.73 4.96 4.65
C HIS A 115 7.89 4.07 5.11
N ILE A 116 9.05 4.23 4.48
CA ILE A 116 10.31 3.65 4.93
C ILE A 116 11.05 4.72 5.72
#